data_67f8b9b48614654df5131681819b02bf
#
_entry.id   67f8b9b48614654df5131681819b02bf
#
_cell.length_a   1.000
_cell.length_b   1.000
_cell.length_c   1.000
_cell.angle_alpha   90.00
_cell.angle_beta   90.00
_cell.angle_gamma   90.00
#
_symmetry.space_group_name_H-M   'P 1'
#
loop_
_entity.id
_entity.type
_entity.pdbx_description
1 polymer ?
#
loop_
_entity_poly.entity_id
_entity_poly.type
_entity_poly.pdbx_seq_one_letter_code
_entity_poly.pdbx_strand_id
1 'polypeptide(L)'
;MDRTCRNTNMLLWHKELWLIDHGASLYFHHSWDNWEEQALRPFILIKDHVLLSRASDLNLVDAEFRDILSPELIRSIVSLIPDEWLADTFDNPEEHRHAYFQFLNTRISNSKNFVTEAQNARERLI
;
A
#
# COMPACT_ATOMS: atom_id res chain seq x y z
N MET A 1 1.87 -6.26 -7.23
CA MET A 1 2.31 -4.87 -7.34
C MET A 1 2.80 -4.58 -8.75
N ASP A 2 2.36 -3.46 -9.29
CA ASP A 2 2.41 -3.21 -10.72
C ASP A 2 3.35 -2.08 -11.15
N ARG A 3 4.35 -1.73 -10.34
CA ARG A 3 5.32 -0.68 -10.71
C ARG A 3 6.67 -1.29 -11.05
N THR A 4 6.63 -2.37 -11.83
CA THR A 4 7.83 -3.04 -12.36
C THR A 4 8.18 -2.51 -13.75
N CYS A 5 9.35 -2.88 -14.28
CA CYS A 5 9.74 -2.51 -15.65
C CYS A 5 8.82 -3.10 -16.74
N ARG A 6 8.04 -4.14 -16.43
CA ARG A 6 7.07 -4.74 -17.36
C ARG A 6 5.71 -4.05 -17.33
N ASN A 7 5.35 -3.47 -16.19
CA ASN A 7 4.10 -2.76 -15.97
C ASN A 7 4.34 -1.66 -14.95
N THR A 8 4.63 -0.46 -15.45
CA THR A 8 5.04 0.66 -14.60
C THR A 8 3.86 1.31 -13.88
N ASN A 9 2.66 1.24 -14.47
CA ASN A 9 1.45 1.93 -13.98
C ASN A 9 1.71 3.38 -13.55
N MET A 10 2.54 4.05 -14.33
CA MET A 10 2.90 5.46 -14.18
C MET A 10 2.88 6.16 -15.53
N LEU A 11 2.42 7.39 -15.54
CA LEU A 11 2.34 8.23 -16.72
C LEU A 11 2.99 9.58 -16.43
N LEU A 12 3.81 10.05 -17.38
CA LEU A 12 4.30 11.44 -17.36
C LEU A 12 3.38 12.28 -18.23
N TRP A 13 2.60 13.17 -17.60
CA TRP A 13 1.65 14.04 -18.25
C TRP A 13 1.89 15.50 -17.86
N HIS A 14 2.05 16.38 -18.81
CA HIS A 14 2.39 17.79 -18.58
C HIS A 14 3.58 18.02 -17.63
N LYS A 15 4.62 17.16 -17.70
CA LYS A 15 5.81 17.12 -16.83
C LYS A 15 5.54 16.72 -15.38
N GLU A 16 4.34 16.23 -15.07
CA GLU A 16 3.97 15.69 -13.77
C GLU A 16 3.89 14.17 -13.82
N LEU A 17 4.27 13.51 -12.72
CA LEU A 17 4.17 12.07 -12.58
C LEU A 17 2.79 11.70 -12.05
N TRP A 18 2.05 10.92 -12.83
CA TRP A 18 0.75 10.39 -12.47
C TRP A 18 0.89 8.89 -12.17
N LEU A 19 0.37 8.48 -11.02
CA LEU A 19 0.20 7.07 -10.68
C LEU A 19 -1.17 6.62 -11.20
N ILE A 20 -1.19 5.54 -11.96
CA ILE A 20 -2.40 5.00 -12.60
C ILE A 20 -2.57 3.52 -12.27
N ASP A 21 -3.75 2.96 -12.54
CA ASP A 21 -4.09 1.55 -12.37
C ASP A 21 -3.73 1.02 -10.96
N HIS A 22 -4.54 1.38 -9.98
CA HIS A 22 -4.34 1.00 -8.58
C HIS A 22 -4.97 -0.34 -8.20
N GLY A 23 -5.61 -1.04 -9.15
CA GLY A 23 -6.38 -2.26 -8.89
C GLY A 23 -5.62 -3.38 -8.18
N ALA A 24 -4.31 -3.51 -8.41
CA ALA A 24 -3.48 -4.50 -7.74
C ALA A 24 -2.70 -3.98 -6.53
N SER A 25 -3.07 -2.81 -5.98
CA SER A 25 -2.36 -2.22 -4.83
C SER A 25 -2.60 -2.98 -3.53
N LEU A 26 -3.76 -3.61 -3.38
CA LEU A 26 -4.19 -4.33 -2.20
C LEU A 26 -4.52 -5.79 -2.56
N TYR A 27 -3.49 -6.64 -2.73
CA TYR A 27 -3.69 -8.03 -3.14
C TYR A 27 -4.54 -8.86 -2.19
N PHE A 28 -4.50 -8.58 -0.90
CA PHE A 28 -5.23 -9.33 0.11
C PHE A 28 -6.74 -9.34 -0.12
N HIS A 29 -7.30 -8.31 -0.75
CA HIS A 29 -8.74 -8.18 -0.95
C HIS A 29 -9.32 -9.15 -1.99
N HIS A 30 -8.49 -9.89 -2.71
CA HIS A 30 -8.98 -10.91 -3.64
C HIS A 30 -9.41 -12.21 -2.96
N SER A 31 -8.88 -12.52 -1.79
CA SER A 31 -9.23 -13.74 -1.04
C SER A 31 -9.58 -13.50 0.42
N TRP A 32 -9.09 -12.41 1.02
CA TRP A 32 -9.19 -12.12 2.46
C TRP A 32 -8.55 -13.18 3.37
N ASP A 33 -7.79 -14.14 2.81
CA ASP A 33 -7.12 -15.16 3.58
C ASP A 33 -5.93 -14.58 4.34
N ASN A 34 -5.91 -14.76 5.66
CA ASN A 34 -4.82 -14.32 6.54
C ASN A 34 -4.44 -12.84 6.34
N TRP A 35 -5.41 -11.98 6.08
CA TRP A 35 -5.18 -10.57 5.79
C TRP A 35 -4.50 -9.82 6.94
N GLU A 36 -4.73 -10.22 8.21
CA GLU A 36 -4.07 -9.67 9.39
C GLU A 36 -2.56 -9.92 9.35
N GLU A 37 -2.15 -11.16 9.01
CA GLU A 37 -0.74 -11.49 8.86
C GLU A 37 -0.12 -10.76 7.66
N GLN A 38 -0.87 -10.63 6.57
CA GLN A 38 -0.41 -9.93 5.37
C GLN A 38 -0.13 -8.44 5.65
N ALA A 39 -0.87 -7.81 6.56
CA ALA A 39 -0.63 -6.43 6.99
C ALA A 39 0.77 -6.22 7.60
N LEU A 40 1.34 -7.26 8.21
CA LEU A 40 2.64 -7.22 8.86
C LEU A 40 3.80 -7.68 7.95
N ARG A 41 3.52 -8.29 6.81
CA ARG A 41 4.56 -8.85 5.94
C ARG A 41 5.44 -7.76 5.32
N PRO A 42 6.76 -7.99 5.22
CA PRO A 42 7.62 -7.18 4.37
C PRO A 42 7.18 -7.30 2.91
N PHE A 43 7.55 -6.33 2.09
CA PHE A 43 7.20 -6.34 0.68
C PHE A 43 8.44 -6.69 -0.18
N ILE A 44 8.77 -7.96 -0.28
CA ILE A 44 9.99 -8.47 -0.95
C ILE A 44 10.05 -8.06 -2.44
N LEU A 45 8.89 -7.94 -3.10
CA LEU A 45 8.80 -7.53 -4.51
C LEU A 45 9.17 -6.06 -4.75
N ILE A 46 9.44 -5.29 -3.70
CA ILE A 46 9.90 -3.89 -3.81
C ILE A 46 11.21 -3.79 -4.61
N LYS A 47 12.04 -4.83 -4.61
CA LYS A 47 13.27 -4.90 -5.39
C LYS A 47 13.08 -4.67 -6.90
N ASP A 48 11.88 -4.98 -7.40
CA ASP A 48 11.54 -4.85 -8.83
C ASP A 48 10.88 -3.50 -9.17
N HIS A 49 10.76 -2.59 -8.19
CA HIS A 49 10.13 -1.29 -8.39
C HIS A 49 11.02 -0.35 -9.21
N VAL A 50 10.48 0.19 -10.31
CA VAL A 50 11.25 0.99 -11.30
C VAL A 50 11.89 2.27 -10.75
N LEU A 51 11.37 2.83 -9.66
CA LEU A 51 11.94 4.03 -9.03
C LEU A 51 12.82 3.71 -7.82
N LEU A 52 13.05 2.45 -7.48
CA LEU A 52 13.75 2.08 -6.24
C LEU A 52 15.18 2.68 -6.20
N SER A 53 15.90 2.65 -7.31
CA SER A 53 17.26 3.22 -7.40
C SER A 53 17.32 4.73 -7.15
N ARG A 54 16.19 5.42 -7.29
CA ARG A 54 16.06 6.88 -7.09
C ARG A 54 15.51 7.26 -5.72
N ALA A 55 15.06 6.29 -4.93
CA ALA A 55 14.43 6.50 -3.63
C ALA A 55 15.49 6.69 -2.53
N SER A 56 15.97 7.92 -2.28
CA SER A 56 17.06 8.21 -1.34
C SER A 56 16.61 8.36 0.11
N ASP A 57 15.44 8.95 0.35
CA ASP A 57 15.04 9.44 1.66
C ASP A 57 13.86 8.66 2.28
N LEU A 58 13.90 7.32 2.15
CA LEU A 58 12.80 6.44 2.55
C LEU A 58 12.38 6.59 4.02
N ASN A 59 13.33 6.83 4.94
CA ASN A 59 13.01 7.01 6.37
C ASN A 59 12.29 8.34 6.63
N LEU A 60 12.71 9.41 5.97
CA LEU A 60 12.05 10.72 6.09
C LEU A 60 10.63 10.65 5.57
N VAL A 61 10.46 10.11 4.36
CA VAL A 61 9.16 9.93 3.73
C VAL A 61 8.25 9.02 4.58
N ASP A 62 8.77 7.95 5.17
CA ASP A 62 8.00 7.09 6.08
C ASP A 62 7.48 7.87 7.30
N ALA A 63 8.33 8.70 7.92
CA ALA A 63 7.92 9.51 9.06
C ALA A 63 6.80 10.49 8.67
N GLU A 64 6.98 11.22 7.57
CA GLU A 64 6.00 12.19 7.06
C GLU A 64 4.67 11.51 6.73
N PHE A 65 4.69 10.37 6.04
CA PHE A 65 3.46 9.66 5.69
C PHE A 65 2.73 9.06 6.89
N ARG A 66 3.45 8.63 7.94
CA ARG A 66 2.81 8.18 9.19
C ARG A 66 2.09 9.32 9.91
N ASP A 67 2.63 10.53 9.83
CA ASP A 67 1.98 11.71 10.41
C ASP A 67 0.74 12.12 9.60
N ILE A 68 0.79 12.02 8.26
CA ILE A 68 -0.33 12.35 7.37
C ILE A 68 -1.44 11.29 7.46
N LEU A 69 -1.06 10.00 7.40
CA LEU A 69 -2.01 8.88 7.35
C LEU A 69 -2.46 8.47 8.76
N SER A 70 -3.10 9.42 9.46
CA SER A 70 -3.66 9.15 10.79
C SER A 70 -4.79 8.11 10.72
N PRO A 71 -5.07 7.40 11.84
CA PRO A 71 -6.20 6.46 11.91
C PRO A 71 -7.53 7.11 11.52
N GLU A 72 -7.74 8.39 11.87
CA GLU A 72 -8.95 9.16 11.54
C GLU A 72 -9.05 9.38 10.04
N LEU A 73 -7.95 9.76 9.37
CA LEU A 73 -7.93 9.94 7.92
C LEU A 73 -8.18 8.61 7.20
N ILE A 74 -7.52 7.52 7.61
CA ILE A 74 -7.75 6.20 7.02
C ILE A 74 -9.21 5.80 7.17
N ARG A 75 -9.81 5.99 8.35
CA ARG A 75 -11.23 5.68 8.60
C ARG A 75 -12.14 6.49 7.69
N SER A 76 -11.87 7.79 7.54
CA SER A 76 -12.67 8.67 6.66
C SER A 76 -12.60 8.24 5.19
N ILE A 77 -11.42 7.81 4.71
CA ILE A 77 -11.25 7.30 3.34
C ILE A 77 -12.01 5.99 3.14
N VAL A 78 -11.87 5.04 4.07
CA VAL A 78 -12.54 3.74 3.99
C VAL A 78 -14.06 3.88 4.04
N SER A 79 -14.59 4.85 4.77
CA SER A 79 -16.04 5.12 4.83
C SER A 79 -16.64 5.59 3.50
N LEU A 80 -15.81 6.02 2.55
CA LEU A 80 -16.28 6.41 1.20
C LEU A 80 -16.54 5.22 0.28
N ILE A 81 -16.16 3.99 0.66
CA ILE A 81 -16.40 2.80 -0.16
C ILE A 81 -17.91 2.53 -0.18
N PRO A 82 -18.56 2.53 -1.37
CA PRO A 82 -19.99 2.22 -1.48
C PRO A 82 -20.29 0.78 -1.04
N ASP A 83 -21.48 0.55 -0.48
CA ASP A 83 -21.90 -0.81 -0.05
C ASP A 83 -21.90 -1.80 -1.20
N GLU A 84 -22.28 -1.35 -2.39
CA GLU A 84 -22.34 -2.16 -3.61
C GLU A 84 -20.97 -2.69 -4.09
N TRP A 85 -19.87 -2.11 -3.58
CA TRP A 85 -18.51 -2.56 -3.90
C TRP A 85 -17.95 -3.54 -2.86
N LEU A 86 -18.66 -3.70 -1.77
CA LEU A 86 -18.27 -4.59 -0.68
C LEU A 86 -18.90 -5.96 -0.91
N ALA A 87 -18.05 -6.92 -1.27
CA ALA A 87 -18.48 -8.27 -1.59
C ALA A 87 -19.01 -9.04 -0.37
N ASP A 88 -19.76 -10.11 -0.63
CA ASP A 88 -20.39 -11.01 0.36
C ASP A 88 -19.40 -11.87 1.16
N THR A 89 -18.17 -11.36 1.38
CA THR A 89 -17.12 -12.06 2.13
C THR A 89 -17.26 -11.86 3.64
N PHE A 90 -17.91 -10.78 4.04
CA PHE A 90 -18.16 -10.41 5.43
C PHE A 90 -19.67 -10.39 5.70
N ASP A 91 -20.06 -10.49 6.96
CA ASP A 91 -21.47 -10.53 7.35
C ASP A 91 -22.25 -9.27 6.97
N ASN A 92 -21.53 -8.14 6.90
CA ASN A 92 -22.11 -6.85 6.49
C ASN A 92 -21.04 -5.88 5.96
N PRO A 93 -21.44 -4.82 5.22
CA PRO A 93 -20.51 -3.82 4.67
C PRO A 93 -19.63 -3.11 5.71
N GLU A 94 -20.13 -2.89 6.92
CA GLU A 94 -19.37 -2.21 7.98
C GLU A 94 -18.20 -3.08 8.49
N GLU A 95 -18.40 -4.38 8.63
CA GLU A 95 -17.33 -5.32 8.98
C GLU A 95 -16.26 -5.35 7.88
N HIS A 96 -16.66 -5.31 6.63
CA HIS A 96 -15.74 -5.25 5.51
C HIS A 96 -14.94 -3.96 5.51
N ARG A 97 -15.56 -2.78 5.74
CA ARG A 97 -14.84 -1.51 5.92
C ARG A 97 -13.91 -1.57 7.12
N HIS A 98 -14.35 -2.18 8.21
CA HIS A 98 -13.52 -2.34 9.39
C HIS A 98 -12.25 -3.18 9.09
N ALA A 99 -12.37 -4.24 8.32
CA ALA A 99 -11.23 -5.06 7.89
C ALA A 99 -10.24 -4.25 7.03
N TYR A 100 -10.71 -3.43 6.07
CA TYR A 100 -9.84 -2.50 5.33
C TYR A 100 -9.15 -1.51 6.25
N PHE A 101 -9.89 -0.91 7.17
CA PHE A 101 -9.30 0.02 8.14
C PHE A 101 -8.22 -0.66 8.98
N GLN A 102 -8.50 -1.82 9.55
CA GLN A 102 -7.54 -2.57 10.37
C GLN A 102 -6.29 -2.93 9.58
N PHE A 103 -6.44 -3.43 8.34
CA PHE A 103 -5.30 -3.75 7.48
C PHE A 103 -4.40 -2.53 7.26
N LEU A 104 -4.96 -1.42 6.79
CA LEU A 104 -4.21 -0.21 6.48
C LEU A 104 -3.56 0.39 7.71
N ASN A 105 -4.30 0.50 8.81
CA ASN A 105 -3.79 1.04 10.07
C ASN A 105 -2.67 0.19 10.65
N THR A 106 -2.81 -1.14 10.65
CA THR A 106 -1.76 -2.07 11.09
C THR A 106 -0.53 -1.95 10.21
N ARG A 107 -0.71 -1.87 8.89
CA ARG A 107 0.40 -1.77 7.95
C ARG A 107 1.18 -0.48 8.12
N ILE A 108 0.51 0.66 8.30
CA ILE A 108 1.16 1.96 8.50
C ILE A 108 1.87 2.01 9.86
N SER A 109 1.23 1.53 10.92
CA SER A 109 1.85 1.46 12.25
C SER A 109 3.11 0.58 12.29
N ASN A 110 3.22 -0.38 11.37
CA ASN A 110 4.35 -1.29 11.21
C ASN A 110 5.13 -1.04 9.91
N SER A 111 5.14 0.19 9.40
CA SER A 111 5.75 0.56 8.12
C SER A 111 7.23 0.17 8.01
N LYS A 112 7.96 0.11 9.12
CA LYS A 112 9.35 -0.37 9.17
C LYS A 112 9.55 -1.73 8.50
N ASN A 113 8.55 -2.61 8.52
CA ASN A 113 8.64 -3.93 7.92
C ASN A 113 8.89 -3.88 6.41
N PHE A 114 8.24 -2.95 5.70
CA PHE A 114 8.42 -2.81 4.26
C PHE A 114 9.42 -1.71 3.88
N VAL A 115 9.60 -0.68 4.72
CA VAL A 115 10.60 0.37 4.50
C VAL A 115 12.01 -0.20 4.61
N THR A 116 12.29 -1.00 5.64
CA THR A 116 13.58 -1.69 5.79
C THR A 116 13.87 -2.62 4.60
N GLU A 117 12.86 -3.34 4.11
CA GLU A 117 13.02 -4.19 2.92
C GLU A 117 13.35 -3.34 1.68
N ALA A 118 12.71 -2.18 1.51
CA ALA A 118 13.01 -1.26 0.41
C ALA A 118 14.43 -0.70 0.50
N GLN A 119 14.90 -0.34 1.69
CA GLN A 119 16.28 0.13 1.91
C GLN A 119 17.29 -0.96 1.55
N ASN A 120 17.11 -2.16 2.10
CA ASN A 120 17.99 -3.31 1.82
C ASN A 120 18.02 -3.66 0.33
N ALA A 121 16.86 -3.62 -0.33
CA ALA A 121 16.77 -3.88 -1.75
C ALA A 121 17.49 -2.79 -2.58
N ARG A 122 17.36 -1.52 -2.19
CA ARG A 122 18.04 -0.40 -2.84
C ARG A 122 19.56 -0.49 -2.70
N GLU A 123 20.06 -0.80 -1.50
CA GLU A 123 21.50 -0.94 -1.24
C GLU A 123 22.16 -2.01 -2.13
N ARG A 124 21.40 -3.04 -2.52
CA ARG A 124 21.89 -4.09 -3.43
C ARG A 124 21.93 -3.65 -4.91
N LEU A 125 21.32 -2.51 -5.25
CA LEU A 125 21.31 -1.97 -6.61
C LEU A 125 22.43 -0.95 -6.85
N ILE A 126 23.11 -0.52 -5.81
CA ILE A 126 24.21 0.44 -5.82
C ILE A 126 25.54 -0.30 -5.62
#